data_a528ab8e091c1c6aba9f1243236db0ee
#
_entry.id   a528ab8e091c1c6aba9f1243236db0ee
#
_cell.length_a   1.000
_cell.length_b   1.000
_cell.length_c   1.000
_cell.angle_alpha   90.00
_cell.angle_beta   90.00
_cell.angle_gamma   90.00
#
_symmetry.space_group_name_H-M   'P 1'
#
loop_
_entity.id
_entity.type
_entity.pdbx_description
1 polymer ?
#
loop_
_entity_poly.entity_id
_entity_poly.type
_entity_poly.pdbx_seq_one_letter_code
_entity_poly.pdbx_strand_id
1 'polypeptide(L)'
;MANIAVICDREFFQPFDQRVYKEVLTLKRAGHEVEIITPHNSNLIKEIEGISVHCVTTKGPPVSTAYRLIKKAIAKDYDVYYCHELDPLLYSFILKWMKNKPIIWDCHEYLVPMKKELQGNLSAMFTDIGIKIAAPRVDHIITVDNLLGRQLAKLNKVTVVPNYPTVNDFPVLEKTLESKKPNFLYVGG
;
A
#
# COMPACT_ATOMS: atom_id res chain seq x y z
N MET A 1 20.31 6.82 5.57
CA MET A 1 19.35 6.26 6.54
C MET A 1 18.20 7.25 6.66
N ALA A 2 16.96 6.82 6.53
CA ALA A 2 15.76 7.67 6.63
C ALA A 2 14.74 6.98 7.53
N ASN A 3 13.91 7.77 8.21
CA ASN A 3 12.75 7.30 8.98
C ASN A 3 11.51 7.34 8.09
N ILE A 4 10.87 6.20 7.84
CA ILE A 4 9.79 6.05 6.89
C ILE A 4 8.52 5.60 7.62
N ALA A 5 7.43 6.36 7.43
CA ALA A 5 6.09 5.95 7.84
C ALA A 5 5.38 5.27 6.66
N VAL A 6 5.06 4.01 6.79
CA VAL A 6 4.24 3.25 5.83
C VAL A 6 2.80 3.29 6.33
N ILE A 7 1.89 3.86 5.55
CA ILE A 7 0.50 4.08 5.94
C ILE A 7 -0.41 3.22 5.04
N CYS A 8 -1.15 2.30 5.67
CA CYS A 8 -2.04 1.38 4.97
C CYS A 8 -3.51 1.83 5.06
N ASP A 9 -4.30 1.53 4.03
CA ASP A 9 -5.75 1.77 4.00
C ASP A 9 -6.55 0.66 4.68
N ARG A 10 -5.97 -0.55 4.74
CA ARG A 10 -6.57 -1.74 5.35
C ARG A 10 -5.68 -2.35 6.42
N GLU A 11 -6.24 -3.27 7.19
CA GLU A 11 -5.51 -3.98 8.24
C GLU A 11 -4.34 -4.77 7.64
N PHE A 12 -3.16 -4.61 8.26
CA PHE A 12 -1.93 -5.25 7.78
C PHE A 12 -1.88 -6.77 8.08
N PHE A 13 -2.50 -7.22 9.17
CA PHE A 13 -2.37 -8.61 9.63
C PHE A 13 -3.48 -9.56 9.15
N GLN A 14 -4.67 -9.03 8.78
CA GLN A 14 -5.82 -9.86 8.45
C GLN A 14 -6.68 -9.24 7.31
N PRO A 15 -6.54 -9.73 6.07
CA PRO A 15 -5.53 -10.69 5.62
C PRO A 15 -4.13 -10.08 5.64
N PHE A 16 -3.12 -10.91 5.78
CA PHE A 16 -1.73 -10.43 5.84
C PHE A 16 -1.32 -9.77 4.52
N ASP A 17 -0.91 -8.51 4.59
CA ASP A 17 -0.52 -7.75 3.41
C ASP A 17 0.91 -8.10 2.98
N GLN A 18 1.02 -9.05 2.05
CA GLN A 18 2.28 -9.55 1.52
C GLN A 18 3.10 -8.48 0.80
N ARG A 19 2.44 -7.52 0.12
CA ARG A 19 3.14 -6.47 -0.61
C ARG A 19 3.80 -5.50 0.35
N VAL A 20 3.03 -4.92 1.25
CA VAL A 20 3.55 -4.03 2.29
C VAL A 20 4.67 -4.73 3.06
N TYR A 21 4.49 -5.99 3.44
CA TYR A 21 5.50 -6.76 4.16
C TYR A 21 6.84 -6.86 3.41
N LYS A 22 6.82 -7.24 2.13
CA LYS A 22 8.04 -7.35 1.31
C LYS A 22 8.75 -6.00 1.15
N GLU A 23 7.97 -4.95 0.96
CA GLU A 23 8.50 -3.61 0.77
C GLU A 23 9.14 -3.07 2.04
N VAL A 24 8.49 -3.19 3.20
CA VAL A 24 9.05 -2.72 4.48
C VAL A 24 10.31 -3.50 4.87
N LEU A 25 10.36 -4.82 4.62
CA LEU A 25 11.56 -5.62 4.82
C LEU A 25 12.71 -5.17 3.90
N THR A 26 12.38 -4.85 2.64
CA THR A 26 13.38 -4.37 1.69
C THR A 26 13.95 -3.03 2.11
N LEU A 27 13.11 -2.10 2.54
CA LEU A 27 13.51 -0.80 3.07
C LEU A 27 14.38 -0.95 4.33
N LYS A 28 13.98 -1.84 5.25
CA LYS A 28 14.76 -2.13 6.46
C LYS A 28 16.14 -2.71 6.11
N ARG A 29 16.20 -3.68 5.20
CA ARG A 29 17.47 -4.26 4.72
C ARG A 29 18.37 -3.23 4.03
N ALA A 30 17.78 -2.21 3.41
CA ALA A 30 18.50 -1.08 2.84
C ALA A 30 19.01 -0.07 3.89
N GLY A 31 18.79 -0.33 5.19
CA GLY A 31 19.29 0.50 6.29
C GLY A 31 18.36 1.66 6.67
N HIS A 32 17.08 1.63 6.26
CA HIS A 32 16.10 2.61 6.70
C HIS A 32 15.41 2.16 8.00
N GLU A 33 14.96 3.11 8.82
CA GLU A 33 14.02 2.84 9.90
C GLU A 33 12.60 2.94 9.37
N VAL A 34 11.80 1.89 9.58
CA VAL A 34 10.46 1.78 9.02
C VAL A 34 9.46 1.49 10.12
N GLU A 35 8.35 2.23 10.13
CA GLU A 35 7.19 1.96 10.98
C GLU A 35 5.94 1.85 10.10
N ILE A 36 5.06 0.90 10.45
CA ILE A 36 3.78 0.71 9.76
C ILE A 36 2.68 1.36 10.60
N ILE A 37 1.77 2.09 9.98
CA ILE A 37 0.57 2.66 10.58
C ILE A 37 -0.64 2.09 9.84
N THR A 38 -1.48 1.31 10.51
CA THR A 38 -2.53 0.50 9.89
C THR A 38 -3.84 0.55 10.66
N PRO A 39 -5.00 0.48 10.01
CA PRO A 39 -6.27 0.24 10.67
C PRO A 39 -6.26 -1.12 11.39
N HIS A 40 -7.00 -1.22 12.49
CA HIS A 40 -7.17 -2.46 13.26
C HIS A 40 -8.44 -2.37 14.11
N ASN A 41 -8.91 -3.49 14.68
CA ASN A 41 -10.07 -3.48 15.58
C ASN A 41 -9.79 -2.81 16.95
N SER A 42 -8.52 -2.59 17.30
CA SER A 42 -8.09 -1.98 18.57
C SER A 42 -6.82 -1.13 18.38
N ASN A 43 -6.60 -0.19 19.31
CA ASN A 43 -5.33 0.53 19.37
C ASN A 43 -4.29 -0.32 20.09
N LEU A 44 -3.23 -0.68 19.39
CA LEU A 44 -2.09 -1.41 19.98
C LEU A 44 -0.84 -1.21 19.11
N ILE A 45 0.29 -1.64 19.63
CA ILE A 45 1.55 -1.71 18.89
C ILE A 45 1.94 -3.18 18.83
N LYS A 46 2.21 -3.66 17.62
CA LYS A 46 2.79 -4.98 17.35
C LYS A 46 4.17 -4.80 16.76
N GLU A 47 4.89 -5.88 16.65
CA GLU A 47 6.20 -5.92 15.99
C GLU A 47 6.26 -7.10 15.01
N ILE A 48 6.88 -6.88 13.87
CA ILE A 48 7.19 -7.93 12.90
C ILE A 48 8.61 -7.69 12.37
N GLU A 49 9.47 -8.68 12.51
CA GLU A 49 10.88 -8.60 12.07
C GLU A 49 11.62 -7.33 12.58
N GLY A 50 11.30 -6.89 13.82
CA GLY A 50 11.84 -5.66 14.39
C GLY A 50 11.34 -4.38 13.73
N ILE A 51 10.17 -4.43 13.07
CA ILE A 51 9.44 -3.27 12.53
C ILE A 51 8.22 -3.02 13.40
N SER A 52 8.10 -1.82 13.95
CA SER A 52 6.95 -1.44 14.75
C SER A 52 5.70 -1.23 13.89
N VAL A 53 4.60 -1.87 14.28
CA VAL A 53 3.30 -1.76 13.62
C VAL A 53 2.31 -1.09 14.57
N HIS A 54 1.98 0.16 14.26
CA HIS A 54 1.04 0.97 15.01
C HIS A 54 -0.38 0.76 14.49
N CYS A 55 -1.15 0.00 15.23
CA CYS A 55 -2.54 -0.28 14.93
C CYS A 55 -3.45 0.80 15.50
N VAL A 56 -4.35 1.35 14.70
CA VAL A 56 -5.36 2.34 15.12
C VAL A 56 -6.75 1.76 14.98
N THR A 57 -7.60 1.99 16.01
CA THR A 57 -8.93 1.40 16.02
C THR A 57 -9.83 1.94 14.91
N THR A 58 -10.57 1.02 14.26
CA THR A 58 -11.61 1.31 13.27
C THR A 58 -12.98 1.56 13.87
N LYS A 59 -13.11 1.52 15.22
CA LYS A 59 -14.39 1.80 15.90
C LYS A 59 -14.86 3.21 15.57
N GLY A 60 -16.11 3.31 15.09
CA GLY A 60 -16.75 4.56 14.71
C GLY A 60 -16.83 4.77 13.19
N PRO A 61 -17.24 5.95 12.73
CA PRO A 61 -17.36 6.25 11.31
C PRO A 61 -16.00 6.22 10.59
N PRO A 62 -15.93 5.92 9.27
CA PRO A 62 -14.69 5.83 8.51
C PRO A 62 -13.78 7.06 8.65
N VAL A 63 -14.35 8.26 8.70
CA VAL A 63 -13.60 9.52 8.87
C VAL A 63 -12.82 9.56 10.18
N SER A 64 -13.30 8.87 11.23
CA SER A 64 -12.59 8.79 12.50
C SER A 64 -11.34 7.91 12.43
N THR A 65 -11.37 6.89 11.58
CA THR A 65 -10.19 6.05 11.32
C THR A 65 -9.13 6.84 10.55
N ALA A 66 -9.52 7.53 9.48
CA ALA A 66 -8.62 8.44 8.74
C ALA A 66 -7.98 9.48 9.68
N TYR A 67 -8.77 10.13 10.53
CA TYR A 67 -8.26 11.08 11.53
C TYR A 67 -7.22 10.44 12.47
N ARG A 68 -7.48 9.23 12.97
CA ARG A 68 -6.53 8.53 13.86
C ARG A 68 -5.25 8.12 13.15
N LEU A 69 -5.34 7.66 11.88
CA LEU A 69 -4.17 7.36 11.05
C LEU A 69 -3.31 8.62 10.84
N ILE A 70 -3.93 9.72 10.43
CA ILE A 70 -3.25 11.02 10.28
C ILE A 70 -2.62 11.46 11.60
N LYS A 71 -3.39 11.46 12.70
CA LYS A 71 -2.91 11.85 14.02
C LYS A 71 -1.69 11.02 14.43
N LYS A 72 -1.70 9.71 14.16
CA LYS A 72 -0.57 8.84 14.45
C LYS A 72 0.63 9.16 13.55
N ALA A 73 0.40 9.37 12.25
CA ALA A 73 1.45 9.70 11.29
C ALA A 73 2.14 11.04 11.59
N ILE A 74 1.41 12.05 12.07
CA ILE A 74 2.00 13.36 12.40
C ILE A 74 2.65 13.43 13.78
N ALA A 75 2.40 12.43 14.65
CA ALA A 75 2.90 12.43 16.03
C ALA A 75 4.43 12.26 16.13
N LYS A 76 5.07 11.75 15.08
CA LYS A 76 6.52 11.62 14.95
C LYS A 76 7.00 12.32 13.69
N ASP A 77 8.25 12.75 13.66
CA ASP A 77 8.87 13.29 12.46
C ASP A 77 9.49 12.15 11.64
N TYR A 78 8.85 11.88 10.52
CA TYR A 78 9.37 10.97 9.50
C TYR A 78 10.00 11.77 8.36
N ASP A 79 10.98 11.17 7.68
CA ASP A 79 11.61 11.76 6.52
C ASP A 79 10.80 11.54 5.24
N VAL A 80 10.02 10.44 5.20
CA VAL A 80 9.17 10.06 4.06
C VAL A 80 7.88 9.44 4.57
N TYR A 81 6.76 9.78 3.93
CA TYR A 81 5.47 9.10 4.10
C TYR A 81 5.20 8.24 2.87
N TYR A 82 5.05 6.93 3.09
CA TYR A 82 4.77 5.95 2.05
C TYR A 82 3.33 5.46 2.20
N CYS A 83 2.47 5.95 1.30
CA CYS A 83 1.02 5.78 1.37
C CYS A 83 0.59 4.65 0.43
N HIS A 84 -0.06 3.62 0.97
CA HIS A 84 -0.60 2.49 0.21
C HIS A 84 -2.08 2.68 -0.09
N GLU A 85 -2.44 2.53 -1.36
CA GLU A 85 -3.79 2.56 -1.88
C GLU A 85 -4.51 3.93 -1.76
N LEU A 86 -5.88 3.92 -1.84
CA LEU A 86 -6.67 5.12 -2.07
C LEU A 86 -6.75 6.05 -0.85
N ASP A 87 -7.11 5.49 0.31
CA ASP A 87 -7.41 6.32 1.48
C ASP A 87 -6.19 7.12 1.95
N PRO A 88 -4.98 6.51 2.10
CA PRO A 88 -3.77 7.24 2.38
C PRO A 88 -3.39 8.30 1.33
N LEU A 89 -3.66 8.04 0.04
CA LEU A 89 -3.49 9.05 -1.00
C LEU A 89 -4.37 10.28 -0.72
N LEU A 90 -5.65 10.07 -0.40
CA LEU A 90 -6.60 11.17 -0.24
C LEU A 90 -6.24 12.10 0.92
N TYR A 91 -5.72 11.57 2.02
CA TYR A 91 -5.29 12.41 3.14
C TYR A 91 -3.80 12.76 3.15
N SER A 92 -3.03 12.32 2.16
CA SER A 92 -1.62 12.70 1.99
C SER A 92 -1.40 14.22 1.89
N PHE A 93 -2.41 14.96 1.41
CA PHE A 93 -2.40 16.43 1.44
C PHE A 93 -2.18 17.01 2.83
N ILE A 94 -2.86 16.45 3.83
CA ILE A 94 -2.75 16.91 5.21
C ILE A 94 -1.33 16.65 5.70
N LEU A 95 -0.78 15.47 5.41
CA LEU A 95 0.59 15.11 5.75
C LEU A 95 1.60 16.04 5.06
N LYS A 96 1.42 16.29 3.76
CA LYS A 96 2.29 17.19 2.99
C LYS A 96 2.24 18.61 3.54
N TRP A 97 1.04 19.13 3.81
CA TRP A 97 0.86 20.48 4.35
C TRP A 97 1.43 20.64 5.77
N MET A 98 1.19 19.64 6.65
CA MET A 98 1.61 19.75 8.06
C MET A 98 3.09 19.45 8.27
N LYS A 99 3.68 18.54 7.50
CA LYS A 99 5.04 18.04 7.72
C LYS A 99 6.03 18.50 6.67
N ASN A 100 5.56 18.94 5.49
CA ASN A 100 6.39 19.34 4.35
C ASN A 100 7.46 18.29 3.98
N LYS A 101 7.08 17.03 4.04
CA LYS A 101 7.95 15.88 3.75
C LYS A 101 7.52 15.19 2.45
N PRO A 102 8.43 14.46 1.79
CA PRO A 102 8.10 13.66 0.61
C PRO A 102 6.99 12.64 0.89
N ILE A 103 6.08 12.53 -0.08
CA ILE A 103 5.01 11.54 -0.12
C ILE A 103 5.26 10.61 -1.30
N ILE A 104 5.34 9.31 -1.04
CA ILE A 104 5.31 8.27 -2.07
C ILE A 104 3.95 7.60 -2.00
N TRP A 105 3.32 7.39 -3.15
CA TRP A 105 2.07 6.66 -3.24
C TRP A 105 2.26 5.33 -3.96
N ASP A 106 1.91 4.23 -3.31
CA ASP A 106 1.84 2.91 -3.92
C ASP A 106 0.40 2.58 -4.32
N CYS A 107 0.18 2.43 -5.62
CA CYS A 107 -1.09 2.06 -6.21
C CYS A 107 -0.94 0.71 -6.91
N HIS A 108 -1.43 -0.35 -6.29
CA HIS A 108 -1.29 -1.70 -6.82
C HIS A 108 -2.63 -2.35 -7.21
N GLU A 109 -3.72 -1.62 -7.10
CA GLU A 109 -5.04 -2.04 -7.57
C GLU A 109 -5.59 -1.09 -8.64
N TYR A 110 -6.43 -1.62 -9.52
CA TYR A 110 -7.19 -0.82 -10.48
C TYR A 110 -8.39 -0.16 -9.79
N LEU A 111 -8.12 0.85 -8.96
CA LEU A 111 -9.07 1.43 -8.00
C LEU A 111 -10.38 1.88 -8.64
N VAL A 112 -10.35 2.55 -9.80
CA VAL A 112 -11.57 3.07 -10.43
C VAL A 112 -12.46 1.94 -10.95
N PRO A 113 -11.97 0.96 -11.74
CA PRO A 113 -12.75 -0.21 -12.13
C PRO A 113 -13.27 -1.02 -10.94
N MET A 114 -12.44 -1.25 -9.93
CA MET A 114 -12.82 -1.97 -8.72
C MET A 114 -13.95 -1.27 -7.96
N LYS A 115 -13.86 0.04 -7.78
CA LYS A 115 -14.93 0.82 -7.13
C LYS A 115 -16.22 0.84 -7.94
N LYS A 116 -16.11 0.84 -9.29
CA LYS A 116 -17.27 0.74 -10.17
C LYS A 116 -18.02 -0.58 -9.98
N GLU A 117 -17.29 -1.68 -9.91
CA GLU A 117 -17.84 -3.03 -9.75
C GLU A 117 -18.46 -3.22 -8.36
N LEU A 118 -17.76 -2.81 -7.30
CA LEU A 118 -18.17 -3.05 -5.92
C LEU A 118 -19.20 -2.04 -5.39
N GLN A 119 -19.15 -0.79 -5.85
CA GLN A 119 -19.92 0.34 -5.26
C GLN A 119 -20.66 1.19 -6.28
N GLY A 120 -20.55 0.88 -7.58
CA GLY A 120 -21.24 1.53 -8.66
C GLY A 120 -20.56 2.78 -9.24
N ASN A 121 -21.20 3.36 -10.28
CA ASN A 121 -20.61 4.42 -11.10
C ASN A 121 -20.27 5.70 -10.31
N LEU A 122 -21.09 6.06 -9.33
CA LEU A 122 -20.89 7.30 -8.55
C LEU A 122 -19.61 7.21 -7.69
N SER A 123 -19.40 6.07 -7.03
CA SER A 123 -18.18 5.82 -6.25
C SER A 123 -16.93 5.82 -7.14
N ALA A 124 -17.00 5.17 -8.32
CA ALA A 124 -15.92 5.19 -9.29
C ALA A 124 -15.58 6.61 -9.76
N MET A 125 -16.59 7.45 -10.01
CA MET A 125 -16.40 8.84 -10.42
C MET A 125 -15.69 9.65 -9.33
N PHE A 126 -16.12 9.55 -8.07
CA PHE A 126 -15.45 10.24 -6.97
C PHE A 126 -14.02 9.73 -6.75
N THR A 127 -13.78 8.42 -6.89
CA THR A 127 -12.46 7.83 -6.84
C THR A 127 -11.56 8.39 -7.94
N ASP A 128 -12.02 8.44 -9.18
CA ASP A 128 -11.27 9.01 -10.31
C ASP A 128 -10.92 10.48 -10.10
N ILE A 129 -11.88 11.27 -9.65
CA ILE A 129 -11.66 12.70 -9.31
C ILE A 129 -10.63 12.82 -8.19
N GLY A 130 -10.76 12.03 -7.11
CA GLY A 130 -9.82 12.03 -5.99
C GLY A 130 -8.41 11.70 -6.42
N ILE A 131 -8.22 10.67 -7.24
CA ILE A 131 -6.91 10.30 -7.80
C ILE A 131 -6.35 11.41 -8.67
N LYS A 132 -7.13 11.98 -9.58
CA LYS A 132 -6.69 13.06 -10.47
C LYS A 132 -6.29 14.34 -9.71
N ILE A 133 -6.87 14.57 -8.56
CA ILE A 133 -6.51 15.70 -7.69
C ILE A 133 -5.28 15.37 -6.85
N ALA A 134 -5.20 14.18 -6.26
CA ALA A 134 -4.18 13.83 -5.28
C ALA A 134 -2.87 13.34 -5.92
N ALA A 135 -2.93 12.45 -6.90
CA ALA A 135 -1.76 11.83 -7.48
C ALA A 135 -0.72 12.83 -8.09
N PRO A 136 -1.11 13.96 -8.72
CA PRO A 136 -0.14 14.97 -9.16
C PRO A 136 0.63 15.67 -8.04
N ARG A 137 0.17 15.54 -6.80
CA ARG A 137 0.72 16.27 -5.63
C ARG A 137 1.62 15.42 -4.74
N VAL A 138 1.67 14.11 -4.95
CA VAL A 138 2.68 13.25 -4.32
C VAL A 138 4.03 13.45 -5.04
N ASP A 139 5.12 13.05 -4.41
CA ASP A 139 6.45 13.24 -4.99
C ASP A 139 6.81 12.11 -5.97
N HIS A 140 6.25 10.91 -5.76
CA HIS A 140 6.44 9.77 -6.65
C HIS A 140 5.30 8.74 -6.52
N ILE A 141 5.06 7.98 -7.59
CA ILE A 141 4.10 6.87 -7.61
C ILE A 141 4.85 5.56 -7.83
N ILE A 142 4.50 4.54 -7.07
CA ILE A 142 4.90 3.16 -7.29
C ILE A 142 3.66 2.36 -7.71
N THR A 143 3.82 1.40 -8.62
CA THR A 143 2.73 0.54 -9.09
C THR A 143 3.24 -0.85 -9.49
N VAL A 144 2.32 -1.79 -9.74
CA VAL A 144 2.64 -3.21 -9.93
C VAL A 144 2.88 -3.65 -11.37
N ASP A 145 2.29 -2.97 -12.33
CA ASP A 145 2.37 -3.38 -13.74
C ASP A 145 2.47 -2.20 -14.71
N ASN A 146 2.86 -2.52 -15.94
CA ASN A 146 3.09 -1.53 -16.97
C ASN A 146 1.79 -0.87 -17.49
N LEU A 147 0.64 -1.53 -17.40
CA LEU A 147 -0.62 -0.98 -17.89
C LEU A 147 -1.12 0.11 -16.94
N LEU A 148 -1.17 -0.20 -15.64
CA LEU A 148 -1.49 0.77 -14.59
C LEU A 148 -0.44 1.89 -14.56
N GLY A 149 0.85 1.54 -14.71
CA GLY A 149 1.94 2.49 -14.80
C GLY A 149 1.77 3.52 -15.90
N ARG A 150 1.37 3.11 -17.12
CA ARG A 150 1.08 4.03 -18.24
C ARG A 150 -0.11 4.95 -17.95
N GLN A 151 -1.11 4.48 -17.22
CA GLN A 151 -2.26 5.31 -16.83
C GLN A 151 -1.83 6.37 -15.80
N LEU A 152 -1.10 5.98 -14.77
CA LEU A 152 -0.65 6.85 -13.69
C LEU A 152 0.47 7.82 -14.13
N ALA A 153 1.29 7.44 -15.11
CA ALA A 153 2.33 8.30 -15.69
C ALA A 153 1.79 9.58 -16.35
N LYS A 154 0.49 9.61 -16.65
CA LYS A 154 -0.20 10.85 -17.10
C LYS A 154 -0.40 11.85 -15.97
N LEU A 155 -0.28 11.41 -14.73
CA LEU A 155 -0.52 12.21 -13.53
C LEU A 155 0.77 12.60 -12.82
N ASN A 156 1.75 11.70 -12.74
CA ASN A 156 3.01 11.95 -12.04
C ASN A 156 4.12 10.97 -12.51
N LYS A 157 5.33 11.12 -11.95
CA LYS A 157 6.44 10.16 -12.12
C LYS A 157 6.08 8.81 -11.51
N VAL A 158 6.30 7.73 -12.26
CA VAL A 158 5.92 6.37 -11.87
C VAL A 158 7.11 5.43 -11.97
N THR A 159 7.24 4.55 -10.98
CA THR A 159 8.11 3.36 -11.05
C THR A 159 7.25 2.11 -10.94
N VAL A 160 7.47 1.15 -11.83
CA VAL A 160 6.79 -0.15 -11.79
C VAL A 160 7.63 -1.11 -10.95
N VAL A 161 7.06 -1.58 -9.84
CA VAL A 161 7.62 -2.60 -8.95
C VAL A 161 6.65 -3.77 -8.88
N PRO A 162 6.84 -4.82 -9.69
CA PRO A 162 5.94 -5.96 -9.73
C PRO A 162 5.85 -6.71 -8.40
N ASN A 163 4.68 -7.24 -8.10
CA ASN A 163 4.46 -8.03 -6.89
C ASN A 163 4.77 -9.52 -7.16
N TYR A 164 6.04 -9.83 -7.40
CA TYR A 164 6.47 -11.21 -7.58
C TYR A 164 6.59 -11.94 -6.23
N PRO A 165 6.30 -13.25 -6.22
CA PRO A 165 6.63 -14.09 -5.08
C PRO A 165 8.15 -14.15 -4.89
N THR A 166 8.59 -14.40 -3.67
CA THR A 166 10.03 -14.61 -3.40
C THR A 166 10.45 -16.01 -3.84
N VAL A 167 11.69 -16.16 -4.26
CA VAL A 167 12.22 -17.48 -4.68
C VAL A 167 12.08 -18.52 -3.57
N ASN A 168 12.18 -18.09 -2.31
CA ASN A 168 12.05 -18.98 -1.15
C ASN A 168 10.62 -19.45 -0.88
N ASP A 169 9.61 -18.80 -1.48
CA ASP A 169 8.19 -19.19 -1.33
C ASP A 169 7.86 -20.45 -2.16
N PHE A 170 8.77 -20.84 -3.06
CA PHE A 170 8.58 -22.02 -3.91
C PHE A 170 9.73 -23.01 -3.69
N PRO A 171 9.42 -24.22 -3.19
CA PRO A 171 10.41 -25.28 -3.18
C PRO A 171 10.78 -25.63 -4.64
N VAL A 172 12.05 -25.67 -4.92
CA VAL A 172 12.55 -26.18 -6.22
C VAL A 172 12.15 -27.66 -6.28
N LEU A 173 11.12 -27.97 -7.04
CA LEU A 173 10.74 -29.34 -7.31
C LEU A 173 11.68 -29.87 -8.39
N GLU A 174 12.66 -30.67 -7.98
CA GLU A 174 13.54 -31.46 -8.89
C GLU A 174 12.80 -32.59 -9.62
N LYS A 175 11.48 -32.57 -9.68
CA LYS A 175 10.72 -33.58 -10.39
C LYS A 175 10.60 -33.25 -11.86
N THR A 176 11.28 -34.02 -12.68
CA THR A 176 10.93 -34.23 -14.07
C THR A 176 9.45 -34.62 -14.20
N LEU A 177 8.71 -33.89 -15.02
CA LEU A 177 7.31 -34.19 -15.33
C LEU A 177 7.26 -35.53 -16.08
N GLU A 178 7.03 -36.63 -15.36
CA GLU A 178 6.81 -37.96 -15.95
C GLU A 178 5.39 -38.17 -16.49
N SER A 179 4.51 -37.19 -16.31
CA SER A 179 3.13 -37.26 -16.77
C SER A 179 3.00 -36.97 -18.26
N LYS A 180 2.48 -37.96 -19.01
CA LYS A 180 2.14 -37.83 -20.42
C LYS A 180 0.91 -36.95 -20.70
N LYS A 181 0.20 -36.48 -19.66
CA LYS A 181 -0.97 -35.60 -19.78
C LYS A 181 -0.73 -34.31 -19.01
N PRO A 182 -0.88 -33.16 -19.68
CA PRO A 182 -0.76 -31.88 -18.98
C PRO A 182 -1.93 -31.69 -18.01
N ASN A 183 -1.61 -31.33 -16.78
CA ASN A 183 -2.59 -30.87 -15.80
C ASN A 183 -2.55 -29.34 -15.72
N PHE A 184 -3.70 -28.70 -15.88
CA PHE A 184 -3.83 -27.26 -15.72
C PHE A 184 -4.47 -26.97 -14.37
N LEU A 185 -3.80 -26.16 -13.56
CA LEU A 185 -4.33 -25.64 -12.31
C LEU A 185 -4.52 -24.12 -12.45
N TYR A 186 -5.76 -23.67 -12.29
CA TYR A 186 -6.06 -22.25 -12.14
C TYR A 186 -6.30 -21.94 -10.66
N VAL A 187 -5.53 -21.02 -10.12
CA VAL A 187 -5.70 -20.49 -8.75
C VAL A 187 -5.95 -18.99 -8.88
N GLY A 188 -7.18 -18.59 -8.70
CA GLY A 188 -7.60 -17.19 -8.74
C GLY A 188 -8.83 -16.98 -7.85
N GLY A 189 -8.97 -15.79 -7.29
CA GLY A 189 -10.10 -15.33 -6.50
C GLY A 189 -10.63 -14.01 -7.04
#